data_479cf91ca065e59ad0b27edce6d0f0d7
#
_entry.id   479cf91ca065e59ad0b27edce6d0f0d7
#
_cell.length_a   1.000
_cell.length_b   1.000
_cell.length_c   1.000
_cell.angle_alpha   90.00
_cell.angle_beta   90.00
_cell.angle_gamma   90.00
#
_symmetry.space_group_name_H-M   'P 1'
#
loop_
_entity.id
_entity.type
_entity.pdbx_description
1 polymer ?
#
loop_
_entity_poly.entity_id
_entity_poly.type
_entity_poly.pdbx_seq_one_letter_code
_entity_poly.pdbx_strand_id
1 'polypeptide(L)'
;MDQRNERLKCAAKKWMGDVDMTKEDRKNAYLYCKFRDEQFAFYDEYAKRHGLLMKTFLVVNALFYDAVYSGGGMTQAELCQRTFQSKQTVNLIIKKLLSQGYVTVEEAPENKRNKVVQMTETGRERFAKVGRHITWAEDTAMSMFTSEEQKQLIDLSRTFTRNLAKLVHQETEENGYGAI
;
A
#
# COMPACT_ATOMS: atom_id res chain seq x y z
N MET A 1 -24.61 25.25 25.95
CA MET A 1 -23.85 25.06 24.70
C MET A 1 -22.37 24.97 25.07
N ASP A 2 -21.74 23.86 24.74
CA ASP A 2 -20.49 23.40 25.35
C ASP A 2 -19.29 24.15 24.73
N GLN A 3 -18.58 24.95 25.54
CA GLN A 3 -17.35 25.68 25.16
C GLN A 3 -16.28 24.76 24.52
N ARG A 4 -16.31 23.47 24.84
CA ARG A 4 -15.44 22.44 24.24
C ARG A 4 -15.76 22.21 22.77
N ASN A 5 -17.05 22.26 22.42
CA ASN A 5 -17.53 22.08 21.04
C ASN A 5 -17.20 23.29 20.15
N GLU A 6 -17.16 24.50 20.73
CA GLU A 6 -16.77 25.72 20.01
C GLU A 6 -15.25 25.79 19.79
N ARG A 7 -14.46 25.37 20.77
CA ARG A 7 -12.99 25.26 20.60
C ARG A 7 -12.59 24.24 19.55
N LEU A 8 -13.28 23.09 19.48
CA LEU A 8 -13.06 22.08 18.44
C LEU A 8 -13.47 22.59 17.05
N LYS A 9 -14.56 23.33 16.96
CA LYS A 9 -14.98 23.98 15.70
C LYS A 9 -14.00 25.08 15.26
N CYS A 10 -13.49 25.87 16.18
CA CYS A 10 -12.52 26.91 15.89
C CYS A 10 -11.16 26.32 15.47
N ALA A 11 -10.70 25.26 16.14
CA ALA A 11 -9.50 24.52 15.74
C ALA A 11 -9.68 23.88 14.37
N ALA A 12 -10.81 23.23 14.11
CA ALA A 12 -11.13 22.65 12.81
C ALA A 12 -11.16 23.73 11.70
N LYS A 13 -11.72 24.90 11.96
CA LYS A 13 -11.78 25.99 10.98
C LYS A 13 -10.38 26.53 10.61
N LYS A 14 -9.45 26.53 11.57
CA LYS A 14 -8.06 26.93 11.35
C LYS A 14 -7.30 25.95 10.42
N TRP A 15 -7.64 24.66 10.46
CA TRP A 15 -6.97 23.59 9.70
C TRP A 15 -7.65 23.27 8.36
N MET A 16 -8.95 23.52 8.26
CA MET A 16 -9.76 22.97 7.15
C MET A 16 -10.26 24.02 6.16
N GLY A 17 -9.93 25.30 6.35
CA GLY A 17 -10.49 26.38 5.52
C GLY A 17 -12.02 26.43 5.60
N ASP A 18 -12.65 27.19 4.71
CA ASP A 18 -14.12 27.31 4.62
C ASP A 18 -14.77 26.16 3.80
N VAL A 19 -14.29 24.92 3.93
CA VAL A 19 -14.96 23.76 3.32
C VAL A 19 -16.18 23.40 4.18
N ASP A 20 -17.37 23.69 3.66
CA ASP A 20 -18.63 23.35 4.32
C ASP A 20 -18.92 21.84 4.17
N MET A 21 -18.39 21.06 5.11
CA MET A 21 -18.60 19.61 5.15
C MET A 21 -19.93 19.27 5.79
N THR A 22 -20.75 18.54 5.07
CA THR A 22 -22.03 18.03 5.56
C THR A 22 -21.85 16.93 6.61
N LYS A 23 -22.90 16.62 7.35
CA LYS A 23 -22.91 15.44 8.25
C LYS A 23 -22.73 14.14 7.47
N GLU A 24 -23.24 14.11 6.25
CA GLU A 24 -23.15 12.96 5.35
C GLU A 24 -21.71 12.73 4.88
N ASP A 25 -20.99 13.77 4.49
CA ASP A 25 -19.58 13.68 4.09
C ASP A 25 -18.73 13.05 5.21
N ARG A 26 -18.94 13.50 6.46
CA ARG A 26 -18.23 12.96 7.62
C ARG A 26 -18.54 11.50 7.88
N LYS A 27 -19.81 11.11 7.78
CA LYS A 27 -20.26 9.72 7.94
C LYS A 27 -19.65 8.83 6.87
N ASN A 28 -19.68 9.27 5.61
CA ASN A 28 -19.19 8.50 4.48
C ASN A 28 -17.65 8.38 4.51
N ALA A 29 -16.94 9.46 4.88
CA ALA A 29 -15.51 9.41 5.09
C ALA A 29 -15.13 8.40 6.20
N TYR A 30 -15.84 8.41 7.33
CA TYR A 30 -15.63 7.44 8.41
C TYR A 30 -15.85 6.00 7.95
N LEU A 31 -16.97 5.74 7.24
CA LEU A 31 -17.28 4.39 6.74
C LEU A 31 -16.24 3.91 5.74
N TYR A 32 -15.84 4.76 4.80
CA TYR A 32 -14.80 4.42 3.82
C TYR A 32 -13.47 4.07 4.50
N CYS A 33 -13.02 4.91 5.45
CA CYS A 33 -11.80 4.65 6.20
C CYS A 33 -11.89 3.36 7.04
N LYS A 34 -13.05 3.09 7.66
CA LYS A 34 -13.29 1.84 8.40
C LYS A 34 -13.15 0.61 7.50
N PHE A 35 -13.74 0.62 6.30
CA PHE A 35 -13.61 -0.49 5.36
C PHE A 35 -12.17 -0.69 4.89
N ARG A 36 -11.44 0.38 4.63
CA ARG A 36 -10.01 0.31 4.31
C ARG A 36 -9.22 -0.34 5.45
N ASP A 37 -9.47 0.05 6.69
CA ASP A 37 -8.77 -0.47 7.85
C ASP A 37 -9.11 -1.97 8.09
N GLU A 38 -10.36 -2.36 7.83
CA GLU A 38 -10.81 -3.74 7.86
C GLU A 38 -10.12 -4.59 6.79
N GLN A 39 -10.01 -4.11 5.55
CA GLN A 39 -9.25 -4.78 4.50
C GLN A 39 -7.78 -4.96 4.91
N PHE A 40 -7.16 -3.94 5.49
CA PHE A 40 -5.79 -4.03 5.97
C PHE A 40 -5.62 -5.09 7.07
N ALA A 41 -6.60 -5.21 7.96
CA ALA A 41 -6.61 -6.24 9.01
C ALA A 41 -6.70 -7.66 8.42
N PHE A 42 -7.47 -7.89 7.37
CA PHE A 42 -7.52 -9.17 6.67
C PHE A 42 -6.16 -9.55 6.06
N TYR A 43 -5.49 -8.62 5.40
CA TYR A 43 -4.15 -8.87 4.84
C TYR A 43 -3.11 -9.15 5.94
N ASP A 44 -3.16 -8.42 7.05
CA ASP A 44 -2.23 -8.63 8.18
C ASP A 44 -2.45 -10.00 8.85
N GLU A 45 -3.71 -10.39 9.08
CA GLU A 45 -4.05 -11.72 9.58
C GLU A 45 -3.61 -12.82 8.62
N TYR A 46 -3.86 -12.63 7.32
CA TYR A 46 -3.43 -13.56 6.29
C TYR A 46 -1.90 -13.72 6.27
N ALA A 47 -1.17 -12.63 6.30
CA ALA A 47 0.30 -12.64 6.37
C ALA A 47 0.79 -13.41 7.60
N LYS A 48 0.22 -13.15 8.79
CA LYS A 48 0.58 -13.82 10.05
C LYS A 48 0.32 -15.33 10.01
N ARG A 49 -0.77 -15.80 9.42
CA ARG A 49 -1.06 -17.23 9.21
C ARG A 49 0.02 -17.94 8.39
N HIS A 50 0.72 -17.20 7.54
CA HIS A 50 1.83 -17.70 6.72
C HIS A 50 3.22 -17.41 7.30
N GLY A 51 3.30 -16.95 8.56
CA GLY A 51 4.54 -16.64 9.26
C GLY A 51 5.25 -15.39 8.74
N LEU A 52 4.50 -14.46 8.14
CA LEU A 52 5.01 -13.21 7.58
C LEU A 52 4.50 -12.01 8.38
N LEU A 53 5.35 -10.98 8.51
CA LEU A 53 4.89 -9.66 8.88
C LEU A 53 4.27 -8.99 7.64
N MET A 54 3.25 -8.16 7.83
CA MET A 54 2.55 -7.45 6.75
C MET A 54 3.52 -6.76 5.76
N LYS A 55 4.52 -6.04 6.26
CA LYS A 55 5.52 -5.37 5.42
C LYS A 55 6.33 -6.34 4.56
N THR A 56 6.67 -7.50 5.11
CA THR A 56 7.38 -8.56 4.36
C THR A 56 6.45 -9.21 3.34
N PHE A 57 5.20 -9.46 3.72
CA PHE A 57 4.18 -10.00 2.83
C PHE A 57 4.00 -9.15 1.58
N LEU A 58 3.88 -7.82 1.71
CA LEU A 58 3.74 -6.91 0.57
C LEU A 58 4.92 -7.02 -0.41
N VAL A 59 6.16 -7.08 0.09
CA VAL A 59 7.36 -7.23 -0.76
C VAL A 59 7.39 -8.60 -1.43
N VAL A 60 7.10 -9.66 -0.68
CA VAL A 60 7.04 -11.04 -1.21
C VAL A 60 5.96 -11.15 -2.28
N ASN A 61 4.77 -10.59 -2.04
CA ASN A 61 3.67 -10.64 -3.01
C ASN A 61 4.01 -9.88 -4.29
N ALA A 62 4.66 -8.71 -4.20
CA ALA A 62 5.11 -7.95 -5.35
C ALA A 62 6.12 -8.74 -6.19
N LEU A 63 7.13 -9.35 -5.56
CA LEU A 63 8.14 -10.17 -6.22
C LEU A 63 7.56 -11.46 -6.79
N PHE A 64 6.61 -12.08 -6.10
CA PHE A 64 5.94 -13.28 -6.60
C PHE A 64 5.11 -12.99 -7.85
N TYR A 65 4.35 -11.89 -7.82
CA TYR A 65 3.56 -11.43 -8.96
C TYR A 65 4.46 -11.15 -10.18
N ASP A 66 5.57 -10.43 -9.97
CA ASP A 66 6.55 -10.18 -11.02
C ASP A 66 7.13 -11.49 -11.59
N ALA A 67 7.55 -12.42 -10.72
CA ALA A 67 8.13 -13.70 -11.14
C ALA A 67 7.16 -14.56 -11.96
N VAL A 68 5.85 -14.42 -11.75
CA VAL A 68 4.81 -15.17 -12.47
C VAL A 68 4.43 -14.51 -13.80
N TYR A 69 4.33 -13.17 -13.83
CA TYR A 69 3.71 -12.46 -14.97
C TYR A 69 4.71 -11.65 -15.80
N SER A 70 5.83 -11.20 -15.24
CA SER A 70 6.80 -10.32 -15.91
C SER A 70 8.19 -10.98 -16.04
N GLY A 71 8.67 -11.62 -14.99
CA GLY A 71 9.93 -12.38 -14.96
C GLY A 71 11.20 -11.53 -14.98
N GLY A 72 11.07 -10.21 -14.99
CA GLY A 72 12.21 -9.28 -15.10
C GLY A 72 12.89 -8.97 -13.77
N GLY A 73 12.25 -9.25 -12.66
CA GLY A 73 12.63 -8.79 -11.34
C GLY A 73 12.29 -7.32 -11.11
N MET A 74 12.50 -6.85 -9.89
CA MET A 74 12.18 -5.48 -9.49
C MET A 74 13.37 -4.80 -8.83
N THR A 75 13.60 -3.54 -9.15
CA THR A 75 14.56 -2.72 -8.41
C THR A 75 14.02 -2.39 -7.01
N GLN A 76 14.90 -1.99 -6.09
CA GLN A 76 14.48 -1.52 -4.78
C GLN A 76 13.53 -0.30 -4.87
N ALA A 77 13.74 0.58 -5.85
CA ALA A 77 12.88 1.75 -6.06
C ALA A 77 11.46 1.33 -6.47
N GLU A 78 11.33 0.39 -7.41
CA GLU A 78 10.04 -0.16 -7.82
C GLU A 78 9.33 -0.88 -6.68
N LEU A 79 10.06 -1.65 -5.86
CA LEU A 79 9.50 -2.27 -4.66
C LEU A 79 8.99 -1.23 -3.65
N CYS A 80 9.73 -0.14 -3.43
CA CYS A 80 9.26 0.96 -2.58
C CYS A 80 7.96 1.58 -3.13
N GLN A 81 7.92 1.87 -4.42
CA GLN A 81 6.73 2.40 -5.10
C GLN A 81 5.55 1.43 -5.03
N ARG A 82 5.79 0.16 -5.33
CA ARG A 82 4.73 -0.87 -5.35
C ARG A 82 4.14 -1.14 -3.98
N THR A 83 4.98 -1.10 -2.93
CA THR A 83 4.57 -1.46 -1.57
C THR A 83 4.30 -0.26 -0.68
N PHE A 84 4.56 0.96 -1.16
CA PHE A 84 4.46 2.20 -0.39
C PHE A 84 5.27 2.17 0.92
N GLN A 85 6.44 1.51 0.90
CA GLN A 85 7.33 1.37 2.04
C GLN A 85 8.60 2.18 1.88
N SER A 86 9.20 2.58 3.01
CA SER A 86 10.47 3.30 3.01
C SER A 86 11.61 2.45 2.45
N LYS A 87 12.60 3.10 1.86
CA LYS A 87 13.82 2.46 1.35
C LYS A 87 14.52 1.60 2.40
N GLN A 88 14.56 2.07 3.65
CA GLN A 88 15.15 1.32 4.76
C GLN A 88 14.39 0.02 5.04
N THR A 89 13.06 0.07 5.11
CA THR A 89 12.20 -1.10 5.35
C THR A 89 12.39 -2.13 4.24
N VAL A 90 12.29 -1.71 2.97
CA VAL A 90 12.46 -2.61 1.81
C VAL A 90 13.85 -3.22 1.80
N ASN A 91 14.91 -2.44 2.07
CA ASN A 91 16.29 -2.96 2.12
C ASN A 91 16.49 -4.03 3.21
N LEU A 92 15.91 -3.83 4.41
CA LEU A 92 15.97 -4.83 5.48
C LEU A 92 15.27 -6.14 5.09
N ILE A 93 14.11 -6.02 4.43
CA ILE A 93 13.36 -7.18 3.95
C ILE A 93 14.15 -7.93 2.87
N ILE A 94 14.69 -7.21 1.87
CA ILE A 94 15.50 -7.80 0.81
C ILE A 94 16.71 -8.55 1.40
N LYS A 95 17.45 -7.93 2.33
CA LYS A 95 18.59 -8.58 3.00
C LYS A 95 18.20 -9.87 3.71
N LYS A 96 17.04 -9.88 4.39
CA LYS A 96 16.53 -11.07 5.06
C LYS A 96 16.15 -12.17 4.05
N LEU A 97 15.43 -11.82 2.98
CA LEU A 97 15.06 -12.78 1.94
C LEU A 97 16.28 -13.34 1.21
N LEU A 98 17.29 -12.50 0.95
CA LEU A 98 18.55 -12.89 0.35
C LEU A 98 19.33 -13.88 1.25
N SER A 99 19.45 -13.59 2.55
CA SER A 99 20.12 -14.51 3.50
C SER A 99 19.39 -15.85 3.65
N GLN A 100 18.11 -15.92 3.32
CA GLN A 100 17.31 -17.14 3.31
C GLN A 100 17.30 -17.86 1.96
N GLY A 101 17.98 -17.31 0.94
CA GLY A 101 18.05 -17.88 -0.41
C GLY A 101 16.76 -17.74 -1.22
N TYR A 102 15.81 -16.91 -0.79
CA TYR A 102 14.53 -16.73 -1.47
C TYR A 102 14.56 -15.71 -2.62
N VAL A 103 15.56 -14.86 -2.63
CA VAL A 103 15.80 -13.90 -3.72
C VAL A 103 17.27 -13.85 -4.09
N THR A 104 17.55 -13.44 -5.33
CA THR A 104 18.87 -12.97 -5.78
C THR A 104 18.82 -11.45 -5.95
N VAL A 105 20.01 -10.84 -5.97
CA VAL A 105 20.19 -9.42 -6.26
C VAL A 105 21.31 -9.31 -7.29
N GLU A 106 20.95 -8.91 -8.51
CA GLU A 106 21.86 -8.83 -9.64
C GLU A 106 21.92 -7.40 -10.19
N GLU A 107 22.96 -7.08 -10.95
CA GLU A 107 23.03 -5.80 -11.66
C GLU A 107 22.04 -5.78 -12.81
N ALA A 108 21.31 -4.67 -12.98
CA ALA A 108 20.41 -4.53 -14.11
C ALA A 108 21.20 -4.52 -15.44
N PRO A 109 20.76 -5.28 -16.46
CA PRO A 109 21.47 -5.36 -17.74
C PRO A 109 21.70 -4.01 -18.41
N GLU A 110 20.74 -3.11 -18.27
CA GLU A 110 20.77 -1.78 -18.93
C GLU A 110 21.53 -0.72 -18.11
N ASN A 111 21.66 -0.92 -16.79
CA ASN A 111 22.34 0.02 -15.91
C ASN A 111 22.90 -0.69 -14.67
N LYS A 112 24.19 -0.99 -14.69
CA LYS A 112 24.91 -1.68 -13.61
C LYS A 112 24.85 -0.97 -12.25
N ARG A 113 24.45 0.30 -12.20
CA ARG A 113 24.22 1.02 -10.93
C ARG A 113 22.92 0.61 -10.25
N ASN A 114 21.97 0.08 -11.01
CA ASN A 114 20.70 -0.41 -10.50
C ASN A 114 20.83 -1.91 -10.21
N LYS A 115 20.36 -2.31 -9.03
CA LYS A 115 20.27 -3.71 -8.63
C LYS A 115 18.83 -4.16 -8.74
N VAL A 116 18.65 -5.31 -9.37
CA VAL A 116 17.35 -5.98 -9.54
C VAL A 116 17.25 -7.14 -8.58
N VAL A 117 16.16 -7.22 -7.88
CA VAL A 117 15.80 -8.30 -6.96
C VAL A 117 14.90 -9.27 -7.71
N GLN A 118 15.29 -10.53 -7.78
CA GLN A 118 14.52 -11.59 -8.42
C GLN A 118 14.22 -12.70 -7.41
N MET A 119 13.05 -13.31 -7.53
CA MET A 119 12.68 -14.45 -6.71
C MET A 119 13.36 -15.71 -7.25
N THR A 120 14.09 -16.45 -6.38
CA THR A 120 14.67 -17.74 -6.72
C THR A 120 13.59 -18.81 -6.86
N GLU A 121 13.94 -20.01 -7.42
CA GLU A 121 13.01 -21.15 -7.44
C GLU A 121 12.56 -21.52 -6.04
N THR A 122 13.49 -21.63 -5.09
CA THR A 122 13.18 -21.88 -3.67
C THR A 122 12.24 -20.82 -3.09
N GLY A 123 12.42 -19.55 -3.48
CA GLY A 123 11.52 -18.47 -3.12
C GLY A 123 10.12 -18.66 -3.73
N ARG A 124 10.04 -18.98 -5.02
CA ARG A 124 8.79 -19.27 -5.70
C ARG A 124 8.01 -20.41 -5.03
N GLU A 125 8.67 -21.53 -4.78
CA GLU A 125 8.07 -22.67 -4.09
C GLU A 125 7.59 -22.30 -2.68
N ARG A 126 8.43 -21.60 -1.90
CA ARG A 126 8.12 -21.18 -0.52
C ARG A 126 6.88 -20.28 -0.47
N PHE A 127 6.72 -19.38 -1.43
CA PHE A 127 5.66 -18.37 -1.40
C PHE A 127 4.52 -18.67 -2.39
N ALA A 128 4.60 -19.74 -3.18
CA ALA A 128 3.58 -20.08 -4.16
C ALA A 128 2.17 -20.17 -3.58
N LYS A 129 2.01 -20.81 -2.42
CA LYS A 129 0.70 -20.94 -1.76
C LYS A 129 0.15 -19.57 -1.36
N VAL A 130 1.01 -18.71 -0.80
CA VAL A 130 0.62 -17.38 -0.33
C VAL A 130 0.27 -16.48 -1.51
N GLY A 131 1.17 -16.38 -2.50
CA GLY A 131 0.98 -15.50 -3.65
C GLY A 131 -0.23 -15.91 -4.50
N ARG A 132 -0.34 -17.19 -4.86
CA ARG A 132 -1.46 -17.66 -5.70
C ARG A 132 -2.82 -17.51 -5.01
N HIS A 133 -2.90 -17.82 -3.71
CA HIS A 133 -4.17 -17.74 -3.00
C HIS A 133 -4.65 -16.31 -2.82
N ILE A 134 -3.74 -15.38 -2.48
CA ILE A 134 -4.15 -13.97 -2.32
C ILE A 134 -4.57 -13.37 -3.67
N THR A 135 -3.79 -13.61 -4.74
CA THR A 135 -4.14 -13.14 -6.09
C THR A 135 -5.49 -13.70 -6.53
N TRP A 136 -5.71 -15.00 -6.34
CA TRP A 136 -7.01 -15.62 -6.63
C TRP A 136 -8.16 -14.99 -5.84
N ALA A 137 -7.95 -14.72 -4.56
CA ALA A 137 -8.98 -14.09 -3.71
C ALA A 137 -9.31 -12.66 -4.16
N GLU A 138 -8.29 -11.86 -4.48
CA GLU A 138 -8.43 -10.50 -5.01
C GLU A 138 -9.16 -10.50 -6.37
N ASP A 139 -8.71 -11.34 -7.31
CA ASP A 139 -9.31 -11.48 -8.64
C ASP A 139 -10.77 -11.96 -8.54
N THR A 140 -11.03 -12.95 -7.68
CA THR A 140 -12.39 -13.49 -7.46
C THR A 140 -13.29 -12.42 -6.86
N ALA A 141 -12.84 -11.70 -5.83
CA ALA A 141 -13.61 -10.62 -5.24
C ALA A 141 -13.93 -9.52 -6.26
N MET A 142 -12.95 -9.16 -7.09
CA MET A 142 -13.15 -8.18 -8.16
C MET A 142 -14.11 -8.69 -9.25
N SER A 143 -14.08 -9.97 -9.59
CA SER A 143 -14.95 -10.56 -10.60
C SER A 143 -16.44 -10.60 -10.21
N MET A 144 -16.77 -10.39 -8.93
CA MET A 144 -18.15 -10.28 -8.46
C MET A 144 -18.81 -8.96 -8.85
N PHE A 145 -18.04 -8.00 -9.36
CA PHE A 145 -18.52 -6.72 -9.89
C PHE A 145 -18.61 -6.75 -11.41
N THR A 146 -19.56 -6.03 -11.97
CA THR A 146 -19.58 -5.75 -13.41
C THR A 146 -18.37 -4.91 -13.81
N SER A 147 -17.98 -4.93 -15.08
CA SER A 147 -16.85 -4.14 -15.58
C SER A 147 -16.99 -2.63 -15.31
N GLU A 148 -18.23 -2.12 -15.34
CA GLU A 148 -18.51 -0.71 -15.03
C GLU A 148 -18.32 -0.41 -13.54
N GLU A 149 -18.80 -1.27 -12.65
CA GLU A 149 -18.62 -1.14 -11.19
C GLU A 149 -17.13 -1.26 -10.81
N GLN A 150 -16.37 -2.17 -11.43
CA GLN A 150 -14.91 -2.27 -11.24
C GLN A 150 -14.22 -0.96 -11.58
N LYS A 151 -14.55 -0.38 -12.74
CA LYS A 151 -14.01 0.91 -13.18
C LYS A 151 -14.37 2.04 -12.22
N GLN A 152 -15.64 2.13 -11.81
CA GLN A 152 -16.09 3.13 -10.85
C GLN A 152 -15.36 3.01 -9.51
N LEU A 153 -15.22 1.79 -8.97
CA LEU A 153 -14.49 1.52 -7.73
C LEU A 153 -13.03 2.01 -7.80
N ILE A 154 -12.34 1.68 -8.90
CA ILE A 154 -10.95 2.07 -9.12
C ILE A 154 -10.83 3.61 -9.24
N ASP A 155 -11.69 4.24 -10.03
CA ASP A 155 -11.62 5.68 -10.30
C ASP A 155 -11.99 6.51 -9.06
N LEU A 156 -13.00 6.10 -8.29
CA LEU A 156 -13.38 6.75 -7.04
C LEU A 156 -12.31 6.59 -5.97
N SER A 157 -11.75 5.38 -5.81
CA SER A 157 -10.66 5.11 -4.86
C SER A 157 -9.40 5.92 -5.21
N ARG A 158 -9.05 6.01 -6.49
CA ARG A 158 -7.93 6.83 -6.97
C ARG A 158 -8.17 8.33 -6.71
N THR A 159 -9.38 8.80 -6.95
CA THR A 159 -9.77 10.20 -6.73
C THR A 159 -9.70 10.55 -5.25
N PHE A 160 -10.27 9.72 -4.39
CA PHE A 160 -10.19 9.90 -2.93
C PHE A 160 -8.74 9.95 -2.45
N THR A 161 -7.91 8.99 -2.86
CA THR A 161 -6.48 8.93 -2.47
C THR A 161 -5.72 10.18 -2.91
N ARG A 162 -5.96 10.65 -4.14
CA ARG A 162 -5.33 11.87 -4.67
C ARG A 162 -5.74 13.11 -3.89
N ASN A 163 -7.02 13.25 -3.58
CA ASN A 163 -7.54 14.38 -2.81
C ASN A 163 -7.00 14.37 -1.39
N LEU A 164 -7.00 13.20 -0.74
CA LEU A 164 -6.43 13.04 0.60
C LEU A 164 -4.94 13.41 0.63
N ALA A 165 -4.16 12.93 -0.34
CA ALA A 165 -2.72 13.25 -0.43
C ALA A 165 -2.48 14.76 -0.57
N LYS A 166 -3.25 15.45 -1.41
CA LYS A 166 -3.15 16.91 -1.56
C LYS A 166 -3.39 17.65 -0.23
N LEU A 167 -4.44 17.27 0.49
CA LEU A 167 -4.80 17.90 1.76
C LEU A 167 -3.77 17.65 2.85
N VAL A 168 -3.24 16.41 2.94
CA VAL A 168 -2.20 16.07 3.90
C VAL A 168 -0.87 16.78 3.60
N HIS A 169 -0.50 16.94 2.33
CA HIS A 169 0.73 17.64 1.95
C HIS A 169 0.65 19.16 2.16
N GLN A 170 -0.52 19.77 1.98
CA GLN A 170 -0.71 21.21 2.29
C GLN A 170 -0.41 21.52 3.75
N GLU A 171 -0.77 20.64 4.69
CA GLU A 171 -0.46 20.79 6.12
C GLU A 171 1.05 20.80 6.39
N THR A 172 1.85 20.01 5.69
CA THR A 172 3.31 19.94 5.89
C THR A 172 4.03 21.20 5.40
N GLU A 173 3.55 21.85 4.36
CA GLU A 173 4.12 23.10 3.85
C GLU A 173 3.83 24.28 4.78
N GLU A 174 2.61 24.37 5.34
CA GLU A 174 2.23 25.47 6.24
C GLU A 174 2.87 25.37 7.64
N ASN A 175 3.20 24.17 8.11
CA ASN A 175 3.74 23.95 9.45
C ASN A 175 5.27 23.79 9.52
N GLY A 176 5.98 23.91 8.42
CA GLY A 176 7.46 23.84 8.38
C GLY A 176 8.04 22.48 8.81
N TYR A 177 7.24 21.42 8.85
CA TYR A 177 7.73 20.06 9.01
C TYR A 177 8.30 19.59 7.67
N GLY A 178 9.59 19.89 7.48
CA GLY A 178 10.36 19.37 6.36
C GLY A 178 10.29 17.85 6.33
N ALA A 179 10.31 17.30 5.12
CA ALA A 179 10.22 15.89 4.80
C ALA A 179 11.03 15.01 5.76
N ILE A 180 10.34 14.05 6.39
CA ILE A 180 10.97 12.93 7.09
C ILE A 180 11.45 11.91 6.05
#